data_6dd4678bca14b386e72d8bb49bf9c968
#
_entry.id   6dd4678bca14b386e72d8bb49bf9c968
#
_cell.length_a   1.000
_cell.length_b   1.000
_cell.length_c   1.000
_cell.angle_alpha   90.00
_cell.angle_beta   90.00
_cell.angle_gamma   90.00
#
_symmetry.space_group_name_H-M   'P 1'
#
loop_
_entity.id
_entity.type
_entity.pdbx_description
1 polymer ?
#
loop_
_entity_poly.entity_id
_entity_poly.type
_entity_poly.pdbx_seq_one_letter_code
_entity_poly.pdbx_strand_id
1 'polypeptide(L)'
;MKNHIPWISLMIIFAAFLSGCNLNRVGTDEYYVHITGNGEEDTSKFDDGEEYSVFKYELAGFDEDGQEKTMEFTADKNLRIGTFLRLFYSENKGVKSWEEVDKDDIPAKAKEQLGVKN
;
A
#
# COMPACT_ATOMS: atom_id res chain seq x y z
N MET A 1 -25.19 -26.92 -16.55
CA MET A 1 -24.66 -26.02 -17.56
C MET A 1 -25.26 -24.63 -17.47
N LYS A 2 -26.54 -24.51 -17.48
CA LYS A 2 -27.21 -23.23 -17.37
C LYS A 2 -26.87 -22.50 -16.06
N ASN A 3 -26.58 -23.25 -15.04
CA ASN A 3 -26.31 -22.69 -13.70
C ASN A 3 -24.96 -21.99 -13.60
N HIS A 4 -24.07 -22.19 -14.57
CA HIS A 4 -22.74 -21.57 -14.54
C HIS A 4 -22.75 -20.14 -15.05
N ILE A 5 -23.68 -19.80 -15.93
CA ILE A 5 -23.74 -18.48 -16.54
C ILE A 5 -23.96 -17.38 -15.51
N PRO A 6 -24.93 -17.52 -14.58
CA PRO A 6 -25.13 -16.47 -13.54
C PRO A 6 -23.91 -16.29 -12.65
N TRP A 7 -23.17 -17.35 -12.37
CA TRP A 7 -21.98 -17.25 -11.54
C TRP A 7 -20.89 -16.44 -12.21
N ILE A 8 -20.68 -16.70 -13.50
CA ILE A 8 -19.67 -15.99 -14.27
C ILE A 8 -20.02 -14.51 -14.35
N SER A 9 -21.27 -14.20 -14.58
CA SER A 9 -21.74 -12.81 -14.64
C SER A 9 -21.52 -12.09 -13.33
N LEU A 10 -21.80 -12.76 -12.23
CA LEU A 10 -21.62 -12.17 -10.89
C LEU A 10 -20.15 -11.85 -10.63
N MET A 11 -19.25 -12.73 -11.01
CA MET A 11 -17.83 -12.51 -10.82
C MET A 11 -17.31 -11.35 -11.65
N ILE A 12 -17.79 -11.21 -12.87
CA ILE A 12 -17.40 -10.10 -13.73
C ILE A 12 -17.87 -8.78 -13.15
N ILE A 13 -19.08 -8.72 -12.65
CA ILE A 13 -19.62 -7.51 -12.02
C ILE A 13 -18.79 -7.14 -10.78
N PHE A 14 -18.43 -8.13 -9.97
CA PHE A 14 -17.63 -7.91 -8.78
C PHE A 14 -16.25 -7.35 -9.14
N ALA A 15 -15.60 -7.89 -10.16
CA ALA A 15 -14.30 -7.41 -10.61
C ALA A 15 -14.38 -5.98 -11.10
N ALA A 16 -15.44 -5.63 -11.84
CA ALA A 16 -15.62 -4.26 -12.32
C ALA A 16 -15.83 -3.30 -11.17
N PHE A 17 -16.55 -3.71 -10.14
CA PHE A 17 -16.75 -2.90 -8.95
C PHE A 17 -15.44 -2.61 -8.25
N LEU A 18 -14.59 -3.62 -8.09
CA LEU A 18 -13.27 -3.44 -7.47
C LEU A 18 -12.40 -2.49 -8.28
N SER A 19 -12.44 -2.60 -9.59
CA SER A 19 -11.69 -1.69 -10.46
C SER A 19 -12.14 -0.25 -10.28
N GLY A 20 -13.44 -0.02 -10.12
CA GLY A 20 -13.99 1.31 -9.91
C GLY A 20 -13.53 1.94 -8.59
N CYS A 21 -13.21 1.14 -7.60
CA CYS A 21 -12.76 1.65 -6.30
C CYS A 21 -11.32 2.14 -6.31
N ASN A 22 -10.58 1.94 -7.39
CA ASN A 22 -9.16 2.24 -7.46
C ASN A 22 -8.84 3.46 -8.31
N LEU A 23 -9.76 4.38 -8.47
CA LEU A 23 -9.55 5.57 -9.28
C LEU A 23 -8.38 6.41 -8.78
N ASN A 24 -8.18 6.50 -7.47
CA ASN A 24 -7.08 7.27 -6.90
C ASN A 24 -5.71 6.63 -7.13
N ARG A 25 -5.69 5.41 -7.64
CA ARG A 25 -4.47 4.63 -7.84
C ARG A 25 -4.07 4.53 -9.30
N VAL A 26 -4.81 5.19 -10.17
CA VAL A 26 -4.53 5.19 -11.61
C VAL A 26 -3.18 5.86 -11.84
N GLY A 27 -2.34 5.22 -12.64
CA GLY A 27 -1.02 5.74 -12.95
C GLY A 27 0.01 5.54 -11.87
N THR A 28 -0.26 4.65 -10.92
CA THR A 28 0.70 4.34 -9.85
C THR A 28 1.29 2.95 -10.04
N ASP A 29 2.49 2.79 -9.50
CA ASP A 29 3.14 1.50 -9.37
C ASP A 29 3.02 1.03 -7.92
N GLU A 30 2.93 -0.27 -7.73
CA GLU A 30 2.79 -0.84 -6.41
C GLU A 30 4.15 -1.25 -5.87
N TYR A 31 4.43 -0.82 -4.63
CA TYR A 31 5.62 -1.22 -3.90
C TYR A 31 5.20 -1.78 -2.55
N TYR A 32 5.97 -2.70 -2.03
CA TYR A 32 5.67 -3.38 -0.77
C TYR A 32 6.74 -3.06 0.25
N VAL A 33 6.33 -2.73 1.47
CA VAL A 33 7.25 -2.42 2.57
C VAL A 33 6.85 -3.22 3.79
N HIS A 34 7.83 -3.43 4.67
CA HIS A 34 7.63 -4.08 5.96
C HIS A 34 7.89 -3.05 7.05
N ILE A 35 6.92 -2.85 7.92
CA ILE A 35 7.06 -1.90 9.03
C ILE A 35 7.92 -2.56 10.10
N THR A 36 9.14 -2.08 10.26
CA THR A 36 10.11 -2.66 11.19
C THR A 36 10.41 -1.77 12.38
N GLY A 37 9.88 -0.55 12.40
CA GLY A 37 10.09 0.38 13.49
C GLY A 37 9.07 1.48 13.46
N ASN A 38 9.15 2.38 14.42
CA ASN A 38 8.24 3.53 14.50
C ASN A 38 8.62 4.60 13.48
N GLY A 39 7.62 5.33 13.02
CA GLY A 39 7.86 6.49 12.17
C GLY A 39 8.45 7.65 12.96
N GLU A 40 9.02 8.61 12.26
CA GLU A 40 9.51 9.82 12.88
C GLU A 40 8.35 10.79 13.07
N GLU A 41 8.10 11.16 14.32
CA GLU A 41 7.00 12.06 14.63
C GLU A 41 7.34 13.49 14.24
N ASP A 42 6.43 14.13 13.53
CA ASP A 42 6.54 15.53 13.14
C ASP A 42 5.23 16.22 13.48
N THR A 43 5.32 17.34 14.17
CA THR A 43 4.14 18.10 14.57
C THR A 43 3.94 19.26 13.62
N SER A 44 2.72 19.37 13.11
CA SER A 44 2.32 20.46 12.21
C SER A 44 1.09 21.15 12.78
N LYS A 45 0.76 22.33 12.24
CA LYS A 45 -0.40 23.08 12.67
C LYS A 45 -1.37 23.30 11.52
N PHE A 46 -2.65 23.18 11.83
CA PHE A 46 -3.69 23.61 10.91
C PHE A 46 -3.76 25.13 10.86
N ASP A 47 -4.48 25.65 9.88
CA ASP A 47 -4.65 27.10 9.73
C ASP A 47 -5.33 27.76 10.94
N ASP A 48 -6.14 26.98 11.67
CA ASP A 48 -6.82 27.47 12.87
C ASP A 48 -5.94 27.43 14.13
N GLY A 49 -4.69 26.99 14.00
CA GLY A 49 -3.75 26.92 15.11
C GLY A 49 -3.74 25.61 15.86
N GLU A 50 -4.62 24.69 15.55
CA GLU A 50 -4.59 23.36 16.19
C GLU A 50 -3.40 22.57 15.70
N GLU A 51 -2.79 21.82 16.61
CA GLU A 51 -1.64 21.00 16.29
C GLU A 51 -2.09 19.57 15.96
N TYR A 52 -1.36 18.96 15.05
CA TYR A 52 -1.54 17.54 14.74
C TYR A 52 -0.17 16.92 14.51
N SER A 53 -0.08 15.61 14.76
CA SER A 53 1.15 14.86 14.57
C SER A 53 1.02 13.94 13.37
N VAL A 54 2.09 13.85 12.58
CA VAL A 54 2.22 12.85 11.53
C VAL A 54 3.48 12.06 11.79
N PHE A 55 3.50 10.84 11.32
CA PHE A 55 4.64 9.95 11.47
C PHE A 55 5.21 9.67 10.08
N LYS A 56 6.46 10.03 9.89
CA LYS A 56 7.14 9.88 8.61
C LYS A 56 7.89 8.57 8.57
N TYR A 57 7.71 7.85 7.48
CA TYR A 57 8.39 6.58 7.24
C TYR A 57 9.25 6.70 6.00
N GLU A 58 10.46 6.18 6.10
CA GLU A 58 11.35 6.04 4.97
C GLU A 58 11.88 4.62 4.98
N LEU A 59 11.41 3.83 4.04
CA LEU A 59 11.66 2.39 4.02
C LEU A 59 12.00 1.93 2.62
N ALA A 60 12.77 0.85 2.52
CA ALA A 60 13.00 0.19 1.25
C ALA A 60 11.72 -0.52 0.82
N GLY A 61 11.21 -0.17 -0.35
CA GLY A 61 10.06 -0.84 -0.94
C GLY A 61 10.49 -1.66 -2.13
N PHE A 62 9.72 -2.71 -2.43
CA PHE A 62 10.02 -3.63 -3.52
C PHE A 62 8.79 -3.80 -4.38
N ASP A 63 8.98 -3.71 -5.70
CA ASP A 63 7.89 -3.92 -6.63
C ASP A 63 7.68 -5.42 -6.91
N GLU A 64 6.77 -5.73 -7.83
CA GLU A 64 6.45 -7.12 -8.14
C GLU A 64 7.63 -7.89 -8.74
N ASP A 65 8.60 -7.19 -9.30
CA ASP A 65 9.82 -7.77 -9.84
C ASP A 65 10.93 -7.85 -8.81
N GLY A 66 10.69 -7.37 -7.60
CA GLY A 66 11.68 -7.36 -6.54
C GLY A 66 12.67 -6.22 -6.62
N GLN A 67 12.40 -5.21 -7.44
CA GLN A 67 13.29 -4.06 -7.57
C GLN A 67 13.08 -3.11 -6.39
N GLU A 68 14.17 -2.65 -5.82
CA GLU A 68 14.15 -1.80 -4.64
C GLU A 68 14.04 -0.33 -5.00
N LYS A 69 13.25 0.39 -4.20
CA LYS A 69 13.18 1.84 -4.27
C LYS A 69 12.86 2.35 -2.87
N THR A 70 13.53 3.41 -2.45
CA THR A 70 13.22 4.04 -1.16
C THR A 70 11.87 4.71 -1.23
N MET A 71 11.00 4.34 -0.29
CA MET A 71 9.64 4.88 -0.20
C MET A 71 9.53 5.79 1.00
N GLU A 72 9.00 6.99 0.77
CA GLU A 72 8.71 7.95 1.83
C GLU A 72 7.22 8.18 1.88
N PHE A 73 6.64 8.04 3.06
CA PHE A 73 5.21 8.26 3.25
C PHE A 73 4.93 8.66 4.69
N THR A 74 3.74 9.16 4.94
CA THR A 74 3.33 9.58 6.27
C THR A 74 2.06 8.85 6.69
N ALA A 75 1.90 8.72 8.00
CA ALA A 75 0.68 8.17 8.60
C ALA A 75 0.28 9.07 9.76
N ASP A 76 -0.99 9.03 10.13
CA ASP A 76 -1.49 9.83 11.25
C ASP A 76 -1.21 9.20 12.61
N LYS A 77 -0.63 8.00 12.62
CA LYS A 77 -0.26 7.28 13.83
C LYS A 77 0.90 6.36 13.51
N ASN A 78 1.58 5.88 14.55
CA ASN A 78 2.57 4.82 14.36
C ASN A 78 1.87 3.56 13.89
N LEU A 79 2.41 2.99 12.83
CA LEU A 79 1.90 1.75 12.29
C LEU A 79 2.44 0.57 13.10
N ARG A 80 1.65 -0.49 13.16
CA ARG A 80 2.03 -1.67 13.94
C ARG A 80 3.28 -2.33 13.34
N ILE A 81 4.29 -2.51 14.15
CA ILE A 81 5.53 -3.18 13.73
C ILE A 81 5.20 -4.61 13.32
N GLY A 82 5.76 -5.05 12.21
CA GLY A 82 5.49 -6.35 11.63
C GLY A 82 4.44 -6.34 10.52
N THR A 83 3.78 -5.21 10.32
CA THR A 83 2.76 -5.05 9.29
C THR A 83 3.41 -4.86 7.92
N PHE A 84 2.75 -5.38 6.89
CA PHE A 84 3.15 -5.17 5.50
C PHE A 84 2.18 -4.22 4.84
N LEU A 85 2.72 -3.29 4.05
CA LEU A 85 1.90 -2.32 3.33
C LEU A 85 2.15 -2.44 1.84
N ARG A 86 1.09 -2.22 1.07
CA ARG A 86 1.17 -1.99 -0.37
C ARG A 86 1.07 -0.50 -0.58
N LEU A 87 2.10 0.08 -1.17
CA LEU A 87 2.16 1.52 -1.44
C LEU A 87 1.86 1.77 -2.91
N PHE A 88 1.06 2.79 -3.17
CA PHE A 88 0.73 3.21 -4.53
C PHE A 88 1.56 4.45 -4.85
N TYR A 89 2.57 4.26 -5.66
CA TYR A 89 3.61 5.24 -5.92
C TYR A 89 3.46 5.84 -7.32
N SER A 90 3.59 7.17 -7.40
CA SER A 90 3.63 7.91 -8.65
C SER A 90 4.96 8.64 -8.73
N GLU A 91 5.64 8.56 -9.88
CA GLU A 91 6.91 9.25 -10.05
C GLU A 91 6.78 10.76 -9.86
N ASN A 92 5.62 11.31 -10.20
CA ASN A 92 5.41 12.75 -10.11
C ASN A 92 4.98 13.21 -8.73
N LYS A 93 4.31 12.34 -7.95
CA LYS A 93 3.68 12.74 -6.68
C LYS A 93 4.17 11.96 -5.48
N GLY A 94 5.00 10.95 -5.67
CA GLY A 94 5.44 10.07 -4.59
C GLY A 94 4.35 9.08 -4.20
N VAL A 95 4.34 8.67 -2.95
CA VAL A 95 3.33 7.71 -2.47
C VAL A 95 2.00 8.42 -2.33
N LYS A 96 1.03 8.03 -3.13
CA LYS A 96 -0.31 8.63 -3.14
C LYS A 96 -1.22 8.03 -2.07
N SER A 97 -1.07 6.75 -1.81
CA SER A 97 -1.86 6.06 -0.80
C SER A 97 -1.17 4.74 -0.44
N TRP A 98 -1.66 4.11 0.61
CA TRP A 98 -1.16 2.81 1.01
C TRP A 98 -2.28 2.04 1.69
N GLU A 99 -2.11 0.72 1.76
CA GLU A 99 -3.05 -0.15 2.47
C GLU A 99 -2.28 -1.29 3.12
N GLU A 100 -2.81 -1.79 4.22
CA GLU A 100 -2.26 -2.94 4.91
C GLU A 100 -2.61 -4.21 4.14
N VAL A 101 -1.62 -5.10 3.96
CA VAL A 101 -1.83 -6.37 3.27
C VAL A 101 -1.23 -7.49 4.10
N ASP A 102 -1.72 -8.72 3.85
CA ASP A 102 -1.12 -9.91 4.43
C ASP A 102 0.10 -10.32 3.62
N LYS A 103 1.00 -11.05 4.26
CA LYS A 103 2.19 -11.55 3.56
C LYS A 103 1.83 -12.39 2.34
N ASP A 104 0.68 -13.06 2.36
CA ASP A 104 0.24 -13.89 1.25
C ASP A 104 -0.17 -13.06 0.03
N ASP A 105 -0.42 -11.78 0.20
CA ASP A 105 -0.80 -10.87 -0.87
C ASP A 105 0.40 -10.17 -1.50
N ILE A 106 1.60 -10.47 -1.02
CA ILE A 106 2.83 -9.87 -1.53
C ILE A 106 3.37 -10.71 -2.68
N PRO A 107 3.71 -10.10 -3.83
CA PRO A 107 4.33 -10.87 -4.93
C PRO A 107 5.59 -11.59 -4.47
N ALA A 108 5.82 -12.77 -5.04
CA ALA A 108 6.90 -13.65 -4.58
C ALA A 108 8.27 -12.98 -4.55
N LYS A 109 8.59 -12.21 -5.57
CA LYS A 109 9.90 -11.55 -5.63
C LYS A 109 10.06 -10.45 -4.59
N ALA A 110 9.00 -9.68 -4.36
CA ALA A 110 9.01 -8.66 -3.31
C ALA A 110 9.10 -9.32 -1.95
N LYS A 111 8.36 -10.40 -1.74
CA LYS A 111 8.38 -11.15 -0.48
C LYS A 111 9.78 -11.67 -0.18
N GLU A 112 10.45 -12.18 -1.19
CA GLU A 112 11.82 -12.67 -1.05
C GLU A 112 12.76 -11.57 -0.61
N GLN A 113 12.66 -10.39 -1.22
CA GLN A 113 13.51 -9.26 -0.88
C GLN A 113 13.22 -8.71 0.53
N LEU A 114 11.97 -8.79 0.97
CA LEU A 114 11.60 -8.38 2.31
C LEU A 114 12.01 -9.38 3.38
N GLY A 115 12.51 -10.55 2.98
CA GLY A 115 12.94 -11.56 3.92
C GLY A 115 11.79 -12.31 4.58
N VAL A 116 10.62 -12.31 3.95
CA VAL A 116 9.45 -13.00 4.48
C VAL A 116 9.52 -14.46 4.13
N LYS A 117 9.32 -15.30 5.12
CA LYS A 117 9.27 -16.76 4.91
C LYS A 117 7.83 -17.20 4.73
N ASN A 118 7.65 -18.13 3.84
CA ASN A 118 6.33 -18.74 3.63
C ASN A 118 5.94 -19.65 4.79
#